data_fcf2d7721b8973e60f00b898966983c1
#
_entry.id   fcf2d7721b8973e60f00b898966983c1
#
_cell.length_a   1.000
_cell.length_b   1.000
_cell.length_c   1.000
_cell.angle_alpha   90.00
_cell.angle_beta   90.00
_cell.angle_gamma   90.00
#
_symmetry.space_group_name_H-M   'P 1'
#
loop_
_entity.id
_entity.type
_entity.pdbx_description
1 polymer ?
#
loop_
_entity_poly.entity_id
_entity_poly.type
_entity_poly.pdbx_seq_one_letter_code
_entity_poly.pdbx_strand_id
1 'polypeptide(L)'
;MFASASVDGVVAVFSLSILSKGELDVKLLQTFSTAPQFYPLALALSVLPSSSSSGPPALILAVSGSASSVSIYLSPSPSPQFSHQATLSGHENWIRSLAFTPENHSNPESDLVLASASQDKYIRLWRIHPGEELPPAAAEGESKAFGLSNRLSNKAHKLRVEDDRVWSVTFEALLMGHEDWIYTAVWGPQTADESGLRLLSTSADNSLSIWAPDESSGIWLTTSRLGEISDYKGASTATGSAGGLWMGLWSPDRKAVAALSKTGSWRLWKYTPQEGRWAQSVGIGGHVKEAMGCSWGKAGGYLLSTGLDQTTRLSAEWIREREGLNSWHEFSRPQIHGYDINCVASLGGSGFVSGADEKLLRVFDEPKTIAGLLESLCGITEPSKVDDVPLHELTVSNAAGNSLGINAGCSQRPSTRTIQ
;
A
#
# COMPACT_ATOMS: atom_id res chain seq x y z
N MET A 1 2.97 17.12 3.08
CA MET A 1 4.03 16.98 2.05
C MET A 1 4.00 15.59 1.44
N PHE A 2 4.43 15.45 0.19
CA PHE A 2 4.65 14.15 -0.46
C PHE A 2 5.86 14.25 -1.41
N ALA A 3 6.44 13.09 -1.74
CA ALA A 3 7.55 12.99 -2.68
C ALA A 3 7.18 12.03 -3.81
N SER A 4 7.67 12.27 -5.00
CA SER A 4 7.58 11.39 -6.16
C SER A 4 8.96 11.16 -6.75
N ALA A 5 9.15 10.02 -7.39
CA ALA A 5 10.36 9.72 -8.12
C ALA A 5 10.03 9.18 -9.52
N SER A 6 10.87 9.50 -10.47
CA SER A 6 10.73 9.11 -11.86
C SER A 6 11.87 8.19 -12.31
N VAL A 7 11.63 7.44 -13.37
CA VAL A 7 12.61 6.51 -13.97
C VAL A 7 13.89 7.20 -14.44
N ASP A 8 13.83 8.51 -14.70
CA ASP A 8 15.00 9.34 -15.04
C ASP A 8 15.93 9.64 -13.83
N GLY A 9 15.60 9.11 -12.65
CA GLY A 9 16.36 9.31 -11.43
C GLY A 9 16.08 10.64 -10.71
N VAL A 10 15.06 11.38 -11.15
CA VAL A 10 14.67 12.65 -10.50
C VAL A 10 13.68 12.35 -9.37
N VAL A 11 13.93 12.95 -8.22
CA VAL A 11 13.04 12.97 -7.07
C VAL A 11 12.47 14.38 -6.93
N ALA A 12 11.16 14.50 -6.84
CA ALA A 12 10.45 15.76 -6.65
C ALA A 12 9.68 15.75 -5.34
N VAL A 13 9.78 16.83 -4.58
CA VAL A 13 9.09 17.02 -3.30
C VAL A 13 8.09 18.14 -3.42
N PHE A 14 6.88 17.90 -2.92
CA PHE A 14 5.74 18.83 -3.04
C PHE A 14 5.15 19.12 -1.67
N SER A 15 4.65 20.35 -1.51
CA SER A 15 3.70 20.69 -0.44
C SER A 15 2.27 20.53 -0.92
N LEU A 16 1.40 20.11 -0.01
CA LEU A 16 -0.03 20.06 -0.21
C LEU A 16 -0.69 20.89 0.88
N SER A 17 -1.50 21.87 0.50
CA SER A 17 -2.31 22.66 1.41
C SER A 17 -3.78 22.67 0.95
N ILE A 18 -4.68 22.72 1.92
CA ILE A 18 -6.11 22.81 1.66
C ILE A 18 -6.50 24.27 1.83
N LEU A 19 -6.96 24.91 0.78
CA LEU A 19 -7.44 26.28 0.78
C LEU A 19 -8.81 26.37 1.44
N SER A 20 -9.20 27.59 1.85
CA SER A 20 -10.44 27.86 2.61
C SER A 20 -11.74 27.43 1.91
N LYS A 21 -11.68 27.10 0.62
CA LYS A 21 -12.81 26.59 -0.17
C LYS A 21 -12.77 25.08 -0.42
N GLY A 22 -11.85 24.35 0.24
CA GLY A 22 -11.63 22.91 0.00
C GLY A 22 -10.84 22.61 -1.27
N GLU A 23 -10.32 23.63 -1.96
CA GLU A 23 -9.41 23.46 -3.09
C GLU A 23 -8.04 23.02 -2.60
N LEU A 24 -7.41 22.09 -3.34
CA LEU A 24 -6.07 21.62 -3.05
C LEU A 24 -5.05 22.49 -3.78
N ASP A 25 -4.10 23.07 -3.04
CA ASP A 25 -2.95 23.80 -3.60
C ASP A 25 -1.71 22.90 -3.48
N VAL A 26 -1.13 22.55 -4.62
CA VAL A 26 0.07 21.71 -4.72
C VAL A 26 1.21 22.54 -5.27
N LYS A 27 2.29 22.67 -4.49
CA LYS A 27 3.49 23.42 -4.90
C LYS A 27 4.70 22.51 -4.93
N LEU A 28 5.43 22.55 -6.03
CA LEU A 28 6.75 21.93 -6.12
C LEU A 28 7.72 22.74 -5.25
N LEU A 29 8.36 22.03 -4.30
CA LEU A 29 9.31 22.64 -3.37
C LEU A 29 10.75 22.44 -3.81
N GLN A 30 11.08 21.23 -4.24
CA GLN A 30 12.43 20.86 -4.63
C GLN A 30 12.42 19.73 -5.65
N THR A 31 13.38 19.75 -6.56
CA THR A 31 13.77 18.62 -7.40
C THR A 31 15.26 18.38 -7.22
N PHE A 32 15.64 17.12 -7.15
CA PHE A 32 17.05 16.72 -7.15
C PHE A 32 17.22 15.38 -7.88
N SER A 33 18.39 15.24 -8.53
CA SER A 33 18.74 13.99 -9.19
C SER A 33 19.47 13.08 -8.22
N THR A 34 19.16 11.80 -8.30
CA THR A 34 19.92 10.73 -7.66
C THR A 34 21.18 10.40 -8.48
N ALA A 35 21.87 9.32 -8.15
CA ALA A 35 23.04 8.89 -8.91
C ALA A 35 22.70 8.59 -10.38
N PRO A 36 23.64 8.78 -11.32
CA PRO A 36 23.45 8.39 -12.72
C PRO A 36 23.07 6.90 -12.86
N GLN A 37 22.16 6.59 -13.77
CA GLN A 37 21.66 5.22 -14.02
C GLN A 37 20.99 4.55 -12.82
N PHE A 38 20.53 5.33 -11.86
CA PHE A 38 19.76 4.85 -10.74
C PHE A 38 18.26 4.98 -11.05
N TYR A 39 17.54 3.88 -10.88
CA TYR A 39 16.08 3.85 -11.04
C TYR A 39 15.43 3.78 -9.66
N PRO A 40 14.82 4.88 -9.16
CA PRO A 40 14.10 4.86 -7.89
C PRO A 40 12.90 3.94 -7.99
N LEU A 41 12.77 3.01 -7.04
CA LEU A 41 11.65 2.06 -6.98
C LEU A 41 10.83 2.23 -5.69
N ALA A 42 11.44 2.79 -4.66
CA ALA A 42 10.79 3.03 -3.38
C ALA A 42 11.22 4.35 -2.77
N LEU A 43 10.23 5.04 -2.21
CA LEU A 43 10.37 6.25 -1.43
C LEU A 43 9.63 6.08 -0.10
N ALA A 44 10.20 6.61 0.97
CA ALA A 44 9.52 6.75 2.24
C ALA A 44 9.84 8.11 2.85
N LEU A 45 8.80 8.84 3.25
CA LEU A 45 8.90 10.15 3.89
C LEU A 45 8.31 10.06 5.28
N SER A 46 9.00 10.61 6.28
CA SER A 46 8.54 10.65 7.66
C SER A 46 9.00 11.91 8.38
N VAL A 47 8.46 12.11 9.57
CA VAL A 47 8.91 13.11 10.53
C VAL A 47 9.95 12.46 11.43
N LEU A 48 11.05 13.16 11.69
CA LEU A 48 12.06 12.68 12.63
C LEU A 48 11.59 12.88 14.07
N PRO A 49 11.91 11.93 14.98
CA PRO A 49 11.65 12.10 16.40
C PRO A 49 12.39 13.33 16.95
N SER A 50 11.77 14.05 17.86
CA SER A 50 12.32 15.28 18.42
C SER A 50 12.35 15.21 19.94
N SER A 51 13.52 15.37 20.51
CA SER A 51 13.71 15.45 21.99
C SER A 51 13.35 16.79 22.59
N SER A 52 12.95 17.78 21.79
CA SER A 52 12.55 19.11 22.26
C SER A 52 11.29 19.60 21.57
N SER A 53 10.33 20.04 22.36
CA SER A 53 9.05 20.62 21.88
C SER A 53 9.18 22.02 21.25
N SER A 54 10.38 22.57 21.10
CA SER A 54 10.58 23.99 20.79
C SER A 54 10.98 24.29 19.35
N GLY A 55 11.07 23.31 18.47
CA GLY A 55 11.44 23.53 17.06
C GLY A 55 10.48 22.90 16.05
N PRO A 56 10.43 23.41 14.82
CA PRO A 56 9.65 22.77 13.77
C PRO A 56 10.20 21.35 13.49
N PRO A 57 9.34 20.37 13.17
CA PRO A 57 9.77 18.98 12.97
C PRO A 57 10.69 18.87 11.75
N ALA A 58 11.83 18.19 11.90
CA ALA A 58 12.68 17.82 10.77
C ALA A 58 12.08 16.64 9.99
N LEU A 59 12.31 16.60 8.70
CA LEU A 59 11.81 15.56 7.82
C LEU A 59 12.94 14.66 7.32
N ILE A 60 12.65 13.37 7.21
CA ILE A 60 13.52 12.37 6.64
C ILE A 60 12.88 11.75 5.40
N LEU A 61 13.64 11.70 4.31
CA LEU A 61 13.26 11.01 3.08
C LEU A 61 14.28 9.91 2.80
N ALA A 62 13.81 8.68 2.71
CA ALA A 62 14.59 7.54 2.24
C ALA A 62 14.26 7.24 0.78
N VAL A 63 15.29 7.04 -0.02
CA VAL A 63 15.19 6.74 -1.46
C VAL A 63 15.99 5.47 -1.74
N SER A 64 15.39 4.52 -2.45
CA SER A 64 16.06 3.30 -2.90
C SER A 64 15.51 2.82 -4.24
N GLY A 65 16.19 1.83 -4.84
CA GLY A 65 15.77 1.32 -6.13
C GLY A 65 16.75 0.30 -6.70
N SER A 66 17.25 0.57 -7.90
CA SER A 66 18.18 -0.32 -8.63
C SER A 66 19.58 -0.42 -7.98
N ALA A 67 19.90 0.43 -7.02
CA ALA A 67 21.08 0.26 -6.17
C ALA A 67 20.75 -0.62 -4.96
N SER A 68 21.76 -1.30 -4.43
CA SER A 68 21.67 -2.14 -3.22
C SER A 68 21.81 -1.35 -1.92
N SER A 69 21.55 -0.05 -1.94
CA SER A 69 21.68 0.85 -0.80
C SER A 69 20.48 1.79 -0.69
N VAL A 70 20.24 2.30 0.53
CA VAL A 70 19.23 3.30 0.81
C VAL A 70 19.92 4.64 1.01
N SER A 71 19.55 5.65 0.24
CA SER A 71 19.99 7.02 0.40
C SER A 71 19.07 7.78 1.33
N ILE A 72 19.63 8.40 2.37
CA ILE A 72 18.89 9.17 3.37
C ILE A 72 19.12 10.65 3.14
N TYR A 73 18.03 11.38 3.04
CA TYR A 73 18.00 12.83 2.90
C TYR A 73 17.25 13.44 4.08
N LEU A 74 17.76 14.56 4.58
CA LEU A 74 17.11 15.34 5.63
C LEU A 74 16.74 16.72 5.14
N SER A 75 15.67 17.26 5.70
CA SER A 75 15.25 18.63 5.52
C SER A 75 14.93 19.28 6.86
N PRO A 76 15.51 20.46 7.16
CA PRO A 76 15.03 21.29 8.27
C PRO A 76 13.67 21.89 7.90
N SER A 77 12.70 21.86 8.80
CA SER A 77 11.48 22.63 8.64
C SER A 77 11.72 24.07 9.14
N PRO A 78 11.11 25.12 8.59
CA PRO A 78 9.99 25.16 7.65
C PRO A 78 10.40 25.31 6.16
N SER A 79 11.69 25.43 5.86
CA SER A 79 12.16 25.53 4.47
C SER A 79 12.64 24.14 4.01
N PRO A 80 11.82 23.37 3.30
CA PRO A 80 12.13 21.99 2.95
C PRO A 80 13.16 21.93 1.84
N GLN A 81 14.42 21.96 2.21
CA GLN A 81 15.55 21.64 1.35
C GLN A 81 16.15 20.33 1.82
N PHE A 82 15.87 19.26 1.10
CA PHE A 82 16.44 17.94 1.37
C PHE A 82 17.90 17.89 0.93
N SER A 83 18.78 17.52 1.85
CA SER A 83 20.20 17.29 1.60
C SER A 83 20.57 15.84 1.91
N HIS A 84 21.42 15.24 1.09
CA HIS A 84 21.91 13.87 1.33
C HIS A 84 22.76 13.82 2.59
N GLN A 85 22.48 12.88 3.48
CA GLN A 85 23.17 12.75 4.78
C GLN A 85 23.88 11.42 4.94
N ALA A 86 23.29 10.32 4.46
CA ALA A 86 23.85 9.01 4.65
C ALA A 86 23.44 8.04 3.54
N THR A 87 24.25 7.01 3.35
CA THR A 87 23.94 5.87 2.50
C THR A 87 24.01 4.61 3.34
N LEU A 88 22.87 3.92 3.51
CA LEU A 88 22.79 2.69 4.27
C LEU A 88 23.02 1.52 3.31
N SER A 89 24.13 0.82 3.51
CA SER A 89 24.55 -0.30 2.68
C SER A 89 24.37 -1.64 3.39
N GLY A 90 24.25 -2.71 2.61
CA GLY A 90 24.16 -4.06 3.14
C GLY A 90 23.26 -4.99 2.33
N HIS A 91 22.29 -4.47 1.59
CA HIS A 91 21.59 -5.29 0.60
C HIS A 91 22.52 -5.66 -0.57
N GLU A 92 22.22 -6.79 -1.21
CA GLU A 92 23.01 -7.33 -2.33
C GLU A 92 22.29 -7.18 -3.66
N ASN A 93 21.03 -6.73 -3.65
CA ASN A 93 20.21 -6.56 -4.85
C ASN A 93 19.27 -5.35 -4.72
N TRP A 94 18.44 -5.11 -5.73
CA TRP A 94 17.50 -4.00 -5.79
C TRP A 94 16.55 -3.97 -4.60
N ILE A 95 16.36 -2.78 -4.05
CA ILE A 95 15.45 -2.55 -2.94
C ILE A 95 14.11 -2.10 -3.51
N ARG A 96 13.06 -2.86 -3.20
CA ARG A 96 11.72 -2.72 -3.78
C ARG A 96 10.74 -1.97 -2.88
N SER A 97 10.99 -1.95 -1.58
CA SER A 97 10.09 -1.32 -0.62
C SER A 97 10.85 -0.66 0.52
N LEU A 98 10.36 0.50 0.92
CA LEU A 98 10.78 1.26 2.10
C LEU A 98 9.56 1.64 2.90
N ALA A 99 9.61 1.50 4.21
CA ALA A 99 8.53 1.92 5.09
C ALA A 99 9.07 2.40 6.44
N PHE A 100 8.64 3.58 6.87
CA PHE A 100 8.91 4.11 8.21
C PHE A 100 7.76 3.80 9.15
N THR A 101 8.09 3.61 10.43
CA THR A 101 7.14 3.63 11.54
C THR A 101 7.82 4.17 12.79
N PRO A 102 7.17 5.01 13.60
CA PRO A 102 7.65 5.28 14.96
C PRO A 102 7.49 4.01 15.80
N GLU A 103 8.42 3.77 16.71
CA GLU A 103 8.33 2.63 17.64
C GLU A 103 7.08 2.74 18.53
N ASN A 104 6.73 3.96 18.93
CA ASN A 104 5.51 4.24 19.65
C ASN A 104 4.84 5.51 19.09
N HIS A 105 3.67 5.36 18.48
CA HIS A 105 2.90 6.49 17.92
C HIS A 105 2.42 7.50 18.97
N SER A 106 2.28 7.07 20.22
CA SER A 106 1.85 7.95 21.32
C SER A 106 2.97 8.80 21.88
N ASN A 107 4.23 8.48 21.55
CA ASN A 107 5.39 9.23 22.02
C ASN A 107 6.15 9.85 20.84
N PRO A 108 6.11 11.17 20.64
CA PRO A 108 6.83 11.84 19.55
C PRO A 108 8.36 11.77 19.66
N GLU A 109 8.89 11.40 20.83
CA GLU A 109 10.33 11.22 21.05
C GLU A 109 10.80 9.78 20.80
N SER A 110 9.85 8.85 20.53
CA SER A 110 10.20 7.46 20.27
C SER A 110 11.02 7.32 19.01
N ASP A 111 11.89 6.31 18.99
CA ASP A 111 12.70 5.99 17.84
C ASP A 111 11.84 5.78 16.57
N LEU A 112 12.40 6.10 15.42
CA LEU A 112 11.81 5.82 14.13
C LEU A 112 12.50 4.59 13.55
N VAL A 113 11.72 3.64 13.06
CA VAL A 113 12.24 2.41 12.44
C VAL A 113 11.94 2.44 10.94
N LEU A 114 12.98 2.19 10.13
CA LEU A 114 12.87 2.01 8.69
C LEU A 114 13.01 0.53 8.34
N ALA A 115 12.06 -0.01 7.59
CA ALA A 115 12.19 -1.30 6.93
C ALA A 115 12.58 -1.10 5.48
N SER A 116 13.61 -1.82 5.02
CA SER A 116 14.01 -1.91 3.61
C SER A 116 13.93 -3.35 3.13
N ALA A 117 13.13 -3.60 2.09
CA ALA A 117 12.92 -4.95 1.54
C ALA A 117 13.48 -5.06 0.12
N SER A 118 14.17 -6.16 -0.16
CA SER A 118 14.98 -6.31 -1.35
C SER A 118 14.74 -7.62 -2.11
N GLN A 119 15.20 -7.63 -3.37
CA GLN A 119 15.29 -8.82 -4.20
C GLN A 119 16.38 -9.80 -3.71
N ASP A 120 17.19 -9.43 -2.74
CA ASP A 120 18.14 -10.33 -2.07
C ASP A 120 17.46 -11.29 -1.07
N LYS A 121 16.11 -11.26 -0.96
CA LYS A 121 15.27 -12.10 -0.09
C LYS A 121 15.30 -11.70 1.39
N TYR A 122 15.90 -10.57 1.72
CA TYR A 122 16.05 -10.07 3.08
C TYR A 122 15.31 -8.76 3.29
N ILE A 123 14.91 -8.53 4.53
CA ILE A 123 14.47 -7.23 5.01
C ILE A 123 15.48 -6.76 6.04
N ARG A 124 15.93 -5.53 5.92
CA ARG A 124 16.79 -4.87 6.91
C ARG A 124 16.00 -3.82 7.65
N LEU A 125 16.16 -3.83 8.96
CA LEU A 125 15.59 -2.82 9.84
C LEU A 125 16.69 -1.88 10.29
N TRP A 126 16.37 -0.59 10.29
CA TRP A 126 17.27 0.49 10.67
C TRP A 126 16.57 1.34 11.70
N ARG A 127 17.23 1.57 12.83
CA ARG A 127 16.73 2.41 13.92
C ARG A 127 17.29 3.80 13.79
N ILE A 128 16.44 4.81 13.85
CA ILE A 128 16.80 6.23 13.88
C ILE A 128 16.47 6.77 15.25
N HIS A 129 17.49 7.08 16.03
CA HIS A 129 17.43 7.54 17.39
C HIS A 129 17.80 9.03 17.49
N PRO A 130 17.07 9.86 18.26
CA PRO A 130 17.45 11.25 18.51
C PRO A 130 18.69 11.32 19.38
N GLY A 131 19.70 12.08 18.93
CA GLY A 131 20.97 12.25 19.63
C GLY A 131 22.13 11.45 19.05
N GLU A 132 23.30 11.57 19.68
CA GLU A 132 24.53 10.87 19.28
C GLU A 132 24.68 9.51 19.98
N GLU A 133 23.98 9.30 21.08
CA GLU A 133 24.06 8.08 21.87
C GLU A 133 23.37 6.93 21.12
N LEU A 134 24.04 5.78 21.09
CA LEU A 134 23.42 4.56 20.61
C LEU A 134 22.36 4.14 21.62
N PRO A 135 21.16 3.73 21.15
CA PRO A 135 20.17 3.17 22.05
C PRO A 135 20.80 2.01 22.83
N PRO A 136 20.51 1.87 24.13
CA PRO A 136 20.98 0.72 24.88
C PRO A 136 20.53 -0.54 24.15
N ALA A 137 21.46 -1.48 23.94
CA ALA A 137 21.11 -2.76 23.32
C ALA A 137 19.95 -3.35 24.12
N ALA A 138 18.82 -3.58 23.47
CA ALA A 138 17.66 -4.20 24.10
C ALA A 138 18.12 -5.54 24.72
N ALA A 139 17.95 -5.66 26.04
CA ALA A 139 18.37 -6.78 26.88
C ALA A 139 19.90 -6.85 27.20
N GLU A 140 20.33 -6.08 28.19
CA GLU A 140 21.33 -6.57 29.14
C GLU A 140 20.70 -7.64 30.06
N GLY A 141 20.06 -8.64 29.49
CA GLY A 141 19.57 -9.85 30.14
C GLY A 141 20.53 -11.00 29.91
N GLU A 142 21.43 -11.25 30.86
CA GLU A 142 22.08 -12.53 31.14
C GLU A 142 22.61 -13.44 29.99
N SER A 143 23.03 -12.93 28.87
CA SER A 143 23.74 -13.74 27.85
C SER A 143 25.26 -13.68 27.95
N LYS A 144 25.82 -13.65 29.16
CA LYS A 144 27.26 -13.85 29.41
C LYS A 144 27.71 -15.32 29.21
N ALA A 145 26.79 -16.25 28.91
CA ALA A 145 27.08 -17.69 28.90
C ALA A 145 27.54 -18.27 27.54
N PHE A 146 27.33 -17.58 26.43
CA PHE A 146 27.86 -18.02 25.14
C PHE A 146 28.71 -16.92 24.52
N GLY A 147 30.03 -17.15 24.51
CA GLY A 147 31.07 -16.24 24.03
C GLY A 147 31.06 -15.89 22.53
N LEU A 148 29.89 -15.65 21.97
CA LEU A 148 29.69 -15.01 20.67
C LEU A 148 29.21 -13.57 20.89
N SER A 149 30.11 -12.71 21.34
CA SER A 149 29.96 -11.29 21.07
C SER A 149 30.24 -11.04 19.57
N ASN A 150 29.36 -11.53 18.70
CA ASN A 150 29.22 -10.99 17.37
C ASN A 150 28.55 -9.61 17.54
N ARG A 151 29.33 -8.65 18.01
CA ARG A 151 29.07 -7.24 17.73
C ARG A 151 29.15 -7.11 16.22
N LEU A 152 28.02 -7.34 15.55
CA LEU A 152 27.77 -6.78 14.24
C LEU A 152 28.23 -5.35 14.35
N SER A 153 29.17 -4.94 13.52
CA SER A 153 29.75 -3.59 13.54
C SER A 153 28.60 -2.59 13.51
N ASN A 154 28.23 -2.04 14.66
CA ASN A 154 27.21 -1.00 14.78
C ASN A 154 27.78 0.30 14.24
N LYS A 155 28.00 0.35 12.92
CA LYS A 155 28.34 1.58 12.25
C LYS A 155 27.14 2.52 12.35
N ALA A 156 27.21 3.45 13.29
CA ALA A 156 26.22 4.50 13.39
C ALA A 156 26.48 5.55 12.30
N HIS A 157 25.45 5.86 11.52
CA HIS A 157 25.47 7.01 10.62
C HIS A 157 24.89 8.19 11.37
N LYS A 158 25.67 9.27 11.50
CA LYS A 158 25.21 10.50 12.13
C LYS A 158 24.49 11.38 11.09
N LEU A 159 23.29 11.77 11.39
CA LEU A 159 22.47 12.69 10.61
C LEU A 159 22.43 14.02 11.33
N ARG A 160 22.68 15.13 10.62
CA ARG A 160 22.73 16.47 11.20
C ARG A 160 21.88 17.45 10.40
N VAL A 161 21.25 18.37 11.09
CA VAL A 161 20.56 19.52 10.52
C VAL A 161 21.29 20.79 10.98
N GLU A 162 21.15 21.87 10.25
CA GLU A 162 21.84 23.17 10.47
C GLU A 162 21.64 23.78 11.86
N ASP A 163 20.63 23.34 12.60
CA ASP A 163 20.30 23.79 13.97
C ASP A 163 20.92 22.90 15.09
N ASP A 164 22.01 22.21 14.80
CA ASP A 164 22.74 21.31 15.71
C ASP A 164 21.95 20.10 16.21
N ARG A 165 20.75 19.86 15.70
CA ARG A 165 20.02 18.62 16.00
C ARG A 165 20.68 17.44 15.30
N VAL A 166 20.93 16.37 16.05
CA VAL A 166 21.63 15.17 15.60
C VAL A 166 20.76 13.95 15.82
N TRP A 167 20.80 13.02 14.88
CA TRP A 167 20.23 11.67 15.00
C TRP A 167 21.29 10.64 14.62
N SER A 168 21.17 9.47 15.22
CA SER A 168 22.00 8.31 14.86
C SER A 168 21.15 7.27 14.13
N VAL A 169 21.65 6.74 13.01
CA VAL A 169 21.04 5.60 12.33
C VAL A 169 21.90 4.37 12.55
N THR A 170 21.30 3.33 13.09
CA THR A 170 21.97 2.05 13.37
C THR A 170 21.23 0.90 12.70
N PHE A 171 21.97 -0.16 12.36
CA PHE A 171 21.39 -1.41 11.92
C PHE A 171 20.72 -2.11 13.11
N GLU A 172 19.44 -2.44 12.99
CA GLU A 172 18.64 -3.07 14.04
C GLU A 172 18.55 -4.58 13.86
N ALA A 173 18.06 -5.03 12.71
CA ALA A 173 17.83 -6.45 12.47
C ALA A 173 17.89 -6.83 10.99
N LEU A 174 18.21 -8.10 10.73
CA LEU A 174 18.08 -8.77 9.44
C LEU A 174 16.97 -9.82 9.54
N LEU A 175 15.89 -9.65 8.78
CA LEU A 175 14.80 -10.59 8.72
C LEU A 175 15.04 -11.56 7.57
N MET A 176 15.15 -12.84 7.89
CA MET A 176 15.42 -13.93 6.95
C MET A 176 14.27 -14.95 7.01
N GLY A 177 13.75 -15.38 5.87
CA GLY A 177 12.68 -16.38 5.82
C GLY A 177 11.98 -16.50 4.48
N HIS A 178 12.06 -15.48 3.63
CA HIS A 178 11.60 -15.58 2.25
C HIS A 178 12.60 -16.34 1.36
N GLU A 179 12.06 -17.08 0.41
CA GLU A 179 12.87 -17.91 -0.51
C GLU A 179 13.11 -17.23 -1.86
N ASP A 180 12.41 -16.12 -2.12
CA ASP A 180 12.54 -15.35 -3.36
C ASP A 180 12.37 -13.84 -3.09
N TRP A 181 12.42 -13.01 -4.13
CA TRP A 181 12.35 -11.55 -4.08
C TRP A 181 11.22 -11.05 -3.18
N ILE A 182 11.51 -10.10 -2.33
CA ILE A 182 10.50 -9.42 -1.54
C ILE A 182 10.03 -8.19 -2.30
N TYR A 183 8.71 -8.09 -2.50
CA TYR A 183 8.11 -6.98 -3.24
C TYR A 183 7.72 -5.84 -2.32
N THR A 184 7.08 -6.12 -1.19
CA THR A 184 6.67 -5.09 -0.25
C THR A 184 6.91 -5.49 1.20
N ALA A 185 7.16 -4.48 2.02
CA ALA A 185 7.18 -4.56 3.47
C ALA A 185 6.38 -3.38 4.02
N VAL A 186 5.32 -3.65 4.79
CA VAL A 186 4.36 -2.66 5.27
C VAL A 186 4.15 -2.82 6.77
N TRP A 187 4.32 -1.74 7.52
CA TRP A 187 4.07 -1.72 8.94
C TRP A 187 2.58 -1.85 9.26
N GLY A 188 2.27 -2.65 10.25
CA GLY A 188 0.91 -2.74 10.79
C GLY A 188 0.56 -1.46 11.55
N PRO A 189 -0.70 -0.97 11.46
CA PRO A 189 -1.15 0.16 12.26
C PRO A 189 -1.03 -0.19 13.74
N GLN A 190 -0.55 0.75 14.57
CA GLN A 190 -0.57 0.58 16.02
C GLN A 190 -1.99 0.85 16.52
N THR A 191 -2.53 -0.09 17.29
CA THR A 191 -3.87 0.01 17.88
C THR A 191 -3.74 0.20 19.40
N ALA A 192 -4.80 0.70 20.03
CA ALA A 192 -4.81 0.89 21.49
C ALA A 192 -4.61 -0.44 22.25
N ASP A 193 -5.08 -1.54 21.67
CA ASP A 193 -5.03 -2.86 22.30
C ASP A 193 -3.68 -3.58 22.07
N GLU A 194 -2.95 -3.20 20.99
CA GLU A 194 -1.69 -3.83 20.61
C GLU A 194 -0.66 -2.76 20.18
N SER A 195 0.23 -2.39 21.09
CA SER A 195 1.26 -1.36 20.86
C SER A 195 2.52 -1.88 20.15
N GLY A 196 2.75 -3.19 20.10
CA GLY A 196 3.95 -3.79 19.53
C GLY A 196 4.05 -3.59 18.00
N LEU A 197 5.28 -3.44 17.51
CA LEU A 197 5.55 -3.35 16.07
C LEU A 197 5.25 -4.68 15.38
N ARG A 198 4.58 -4.59 14.23
CA ARG A 198 4.39 -5.74 13.33
C ARG A 198 4.67 -5.31 11.90
N LEU A 199 5.42 -6.12 11.18
CA LEU A 199 5.73 -5.91 9.77
C LEU A 199 5.12 -7.02 8.94
N LEU A 200 4.46 -6.66 7.84
CA LEU A 200 3.94 -7.57 6.83
C LEU A 200 4.85 -7.51 5.62
N SER A 201 5.30 -8.65 5.12
CA SER A 201 6.06 -8.72 3.88
C SER A 201 5.43 -9.68 2.88
N THR A 202 5.57 -9.37 1.59
CA THR A 202 5.10 -10.20 0.48
C THR A 202 6.23 -10.52 -0.47
N SER A 203 6.21 -11.72 -1.04
CA SER A 203 7.31 -12.23 -1.86
C SER A 203 6.86 -12.95 -3.13
N ALA A 204 7.79 -13.07 -4.05
CA ALA A 204 7.68 -13.89 -5.25
C ALA A 204 7.58 -15.40 -4.94
N ASP A 205 7.95 -15.82 -3.72
CA ASP A 205 7.80 -17.19 -3.24
C ASP A 205 6.34 -17.60 -2.92
N ASN A 206 5.35 -16.81 -3.33
CA ASN A 206 3.92 -16.97 -3.07
C ASN A 206 3.54 -16.92 -1.59
N SER A 207 4.41 -16.44 -0.73
CA SER A 207 4.15 -16.30 0.69
C SER A 207 4.08 -14.85 1.14
N LEU A 208 3.38 -14.67 2.24
CA LEU A 208 3.27 -13.47 3.03
C LEU A 208 3.75 -13.82 4.43
N SER A 209 4.63 -13.00 5.01
CA SER A 209 5.15 -13.22 6.36
C SER A 209 4.82 -12.05 7.27
N ILE A 210 4.44 -12.37 8.50
CA ILE A 210 4.21 -11.41 9.58
C ILE A 210 5.36 -11.54 10.56
N TRP A 211 6.02 -10.42 10.84
CA TRP A 211 7.18 -10.32 11.71
C TRP A 211 6.85 -9.48 12.93
N ALA A 212 7.34 -9.88 14.08
CA ALA A 212 7.28 -9.11 15.30
C ALA A 212 8.53 -9.35 16.15
N PRO A 213 8.93 -8.41 17.00
CA PRO A 213 9.96 -8.67 18.00
C PRO A 213 9.40 -9.58 19.08
N ASP A 214 10.17 -10.54 19.51
CA ASP A 214 9.85 -11.37 20.68
C ASP A 214 9.91 -10.53 21.95
N GLU A 215 8.87 -10.61 22.77
CA GLU A 215 8.71 -9.76 23.95
C GLU A 215 9.83 -9.91 24.98
N SER A 216 10.44 -11.10 25.03
CA SER A 216 11.48 -11.41 26.03
C SER A 216 12.89 -11.05 25.57
N SER A 217 13.20 -11.28 24.30
CA SER A 217 14.56 -11.14 23.76
C SER A 217 14.72 -9.92 22.85
N GLY A 218 13.63 -9.30 22.40
CA GLY A 218 13.65 -8.25 21.38
C GLY A 218 14.07 -8.71 19.99
N ILE A 219 14.30 -10.01 19.79
CA ILE A 219 14.72 -10.58 18.50
C ILE A 219 13.51 -10.63 17.56
N TRP A 220 13.68 -10.15 16.34
CA TRP A 220 12.66 -10.20 15.32
C TRP A 220 12.46 -11.62 14.79
N LEU A 221 11.23 -12.10 14.88
CA LEU A 221 10.84 -13.45 14.45
C LEU A 221 9.66 -13.40 13.49
N THR A 222 9.56 -14.42 12.63
CA THR A 222 8.35 -14.66 11.84
C THR A 222 7.29 -15.26 12.76
N THR A 223 6.22 -14.52 13.03
CA THR A 223 5.10 -14.99 13.85
C THR A 223 4.11 -15.82 13.05
N SER A 224 3.97 -15.53 11.75
CA SER A 224 3.07 -16.26 10.85
C SER A 224 3.58 -16.17 9.42
N ARG A 225 3.51 -17.28 8.69
CA ARG A 225 3.74 -17.37 7.25
C ARG A 225 2.48 -17.90 6.58
N LEU A 226 1.96 -17.16 5.62
CA LEU A 226 0.69 -17.38 4.95
C LEU A 226 0.91 -17.48 3.43
N GLY A 227 0.01 -18.17 2.73
CA GLY A 227 0.09 -18.28 1.27
C GLY A 227 0.31 -19.72 0.82
N GLU A 228 0.85 -19.89 -0.38
CA GLU A 228 1.18 -21.20 -0.94
C GLU A 228 2.58 -21.59 -0.48
N ILE A 229 2.65 -22.32 0.63
CA ILE A 229 3.90 -22.84 1.20
C ILE A 229 4.12 -24.21 0.59
N SER A 230 5.20 -24.39 -0.16
CA SER A 230 5.62 -25.70 -0.68
C SER A 230 6.81 -26.23 0.14
N ASP A 231 6.74 -27.51 0.51
CA ASP A 231 7.87 -28.21 1.15
C ASP A 231 9.00 -28.52 0.16
N TYR A 232 8.77 -28.37 -1.14
CA TYR A 232 9.78 -28.61 -2.18
C TYR A 232 10.56 -27.35 -2.48
N LYS A 233 11.84 -27.35 -2.13
CA LYS A 233 12.79 -26.29 -2.53
C LYS A 233 12.84 -26.18 -4.06
N GLY A 234 12.56 -24.98 -4.58
CA GLY A 234 12.62 -24.68 -6.02
C GLY A 234 11.29 -24.80 -6.77
N ALA A 235 10.17 -25.12 -6.10
CA ALA A 235 8.84 -25.12 -6.72
C ALA A 235 8.22 -23.71 -6.83
N SER A 236 8.99 -22.67 -6.58
CA SER A 236 8.43 -21.36 -6.20
C SER A 236 7.84 -20.54 -7.35
N THR A 237 8.35 -20.63 -8.56
CA THR A 237 7.97 -19.62 -9.57
C THR A 237 7.43 -20.17 -10.87
N ALA A 238 7.79 -21.38 -11.26
CA ALA A 238 7.45 -21.90 -12.58
C ALA A 238 6.05 -22.51 -12.68
N THR A 239 5.47 -22.93 -11.56
CA THR A 239 4.19 -23.68 -11.51
C THR A 239 3.15 -23.09 -10.56
N GLY A 240 3.47 -22.02 -9.85
CA GLY A 240 2.54 -21.39 -8.90
C GLY A 240 1.41 -20.67 -9.64
N SER A 241 0.18 -21.01 -9.32
CA SER A 241 -1.01 -20.38 -9.86
C SER A 241 -1.09 -18.87 -9.55
N ALA A 242 -0.37 -18.39 -8.55
CA ALA A 242 -0.41 -17.01 -8.11
C ALA A 242 0.71 -16.13 -8.69
N GLY A 243 1.84 -16.69 -9.13
CA GLY A 243 2.95 -15.93 -9.71
C GLY A 243 3.64 -14.95 -8.76
N GLY A 244 3.55 -15.18 -7.45
CA GLY A 244 4.06 -14.29 -6.40
C GLY A 244 2.99 -13.36 -5.82
N LEU A 245 3.22 -12.91 -4.60
CA LEU A 245 2.40 -11.91 -3.91
C LEU A 245 3.09 -10.54 -4.00
N TRP A 246 2.49 -9.62 -4.76
CA TRP A 246 3.11 -8.34 -5.09
C TRP A 246 2.92 -7.26 -4.03
N MET A 247 1.77 -7.27 -3.36
CA MET A 247 1.43 -6.24 -2.39
C MET A 247 0.69 -6.87 -1.21
N GLY A 248 1.01 -6.39 -0.02
CA GLY A 248 0.31 -6.75 1.21
C GLY A 248 -0.30 -5.53 1.87
N LEU A 249 -1.47 -5.70 2.46
CA LEU A 249 -2.19 -4.67 3.19
C LEU A 249 -2.66 -5.20 4.53
N TRP A 250 -2.58 -4.36 5.56
CA TRP A 250 -3.21 -4.59 6.85
C TRP A 250 -4.62 -4.01 6.90
N SER A 251 -5.52 -4.67 7.62
CA SER A 251 -6.73 -4.00 8.10
C SER A 251 -6.38 -2.99 9.21
N PRO A 252 -7.18 -1.93 9.40
CA PRO A 252 -6.92 -0.94 10.45
C PRO A 252 -6.89 -1.52 11.87
N ASP A 253 -7.62 -2.62 12.11
CA ASP A 253 -7.69 -3.33 13.38
C ASP A 253 -6.63 -4.43 13.55
N ARG A 254 -5.72 -4.60 12.58
CA ARG A 254 -4.68 -5.63 12.52
C ARG A 254 -5.20 -7.08 12.53
N LYS A 255 -6.52 -7.29 12.39
CA LYS A 255 -7.14 -8.63 12.44
C LYS A 255 -7.31 -9.26 11.07
N ALA A 256 -7.01 -8.54 10.00
CA ALA A 256 -7.00 -9.08 8.65
C ALA A 256 -5.78 -8.60 7.87
N VAL A 257 -5.32 -9.43 6.95
CA VAL A 257 -4.31 -9.11 5.96
C VAL A 257 -4.78 -9.53 4.59
N ALA A 258 -4.54 -8.68 3.60
CA ALA A 258 -4.83 -8.97 2.21
C ALA A 258 -3.55 -8.95 1.40
N ALA A 259 -3.45 -9.82 0.39
CA ALA A 259 -2.36 -9.80 -0.56
C ALA A 259 -2.86 -9.86 -2.00
N LEU A 260 -2.26 -9.02 -2.84
CA LEU A 260 -2.47 -9.03 -4.28
C LEU A 260 -1.47 -9.99 -4.92
N SER A 261 -1.96 -10.95 -5.70
CA SER A 261 -1.10 -11.81 -6.50
C SER A 261 -0.78 -11.21 -7.86
N LYS A 262 0.26 -11.70 -8.52
CA LYS A 262 0.63 -11.29 -9.88
C LYS A 262 -0.49 -11.52 -10.90
N THR A 263 -1.36 -12.48 -10.67
CA THR A 263 -2.52 -12.78 -11.52
C THR A 263 -3.69 -11.82 -11.34
N GLY A 264 -3.56 -10.80 -10.47
CA GLY A 264 -4.61 -9.83 -10.18
C GLY A 264 -5.65 -10.31 -9.18
N SER A 265 -5.51 -11.51 -8.63
CA SER A 265 -6.42 -12.01 -7.59
C SER A 265 -6.02 -11.53 -6.20
N TRP A 266 -6.99 -11.20 -5.38
CA TRP A 266 -6.81 -10.86 -3.98
C TRP A 266 -7.00 -12.08 -3.11
N ARG A 267 -6.13 -12.23 -2.11
CA ARG A 267 -6.23 -13.24 -1.06
C ARG A 267 -6.37 -12.53 0.27
N LEU A 268 -7.27 -13.01 1.11
CA LEU A 268 -7.59 -12.43 2.40
C LEU A 268 -7.42 -13.47 3.49
N TRP A 269 -6.75 -13.12 4.57
CA TRP A 269 -6.67 -13.92 5.80
C TRP A 269 -7.17 -13.08 6.96
N LYS A 270 -7.95 -13.72 7.82
CA LYS A 270 -8.45 -13.14 9.06
C LYS A 270 -7.86 -13.88 10.26
N TYR A 271 -7.46 -13.14 11.27
CA TYR A 271 -6.99 -13.70 12.52
C TYR A 271 -8.17 -14.14 13.37
N THR A 272 -8.16 -15.39 13.83
CA THR A 272 -9.19 -15.97 14.71
C THR A 272 -8.59 -16.09 16.12
N PRO A 273 -8.93 -15.17 17.06
CA PRO A 273 -8.32 -15.18 18.40
C PRO A 273 -8.56 -16.48 19.18
N GLN A 274 -9.74 -17.09 18.98
CA GLN A 274 -10.11 -18.35 19.66
C GLN A 274 -9.20 -19.52 19.29
N GLU A 275 -8.68 -19.50 18.05
CA GLU A 275 -7.81 -20.56 17.53
C GLU A 275 -6.33 -20.14 17.50
N GLY A 276 -6.04 -18.87 17.78
CA GLY A 276 -4.69 -18.31 17.75
C GLY A 276 -4.04 -18.35 16.37
N ARG A 277 -4.83 -18.43 15.29
CA ARG A 277 -4.32 -18.60 13.92
C ARG A 277 -4.98 -17.70 12.89
N TRP A 278 -4.27 -17.51 11.79
CA TRP A 278 -4.78 -16.88 10.59
C TRP A 278 -5.51 -17.91 9.73
N ALA A 279 -6.76 -17.63 9.38
CA ALA A 279 -7.56 -18.44 8.49
C ALA A 279 -7.78 -17.70 7.16
N GLN A 280 -7.65 -18.41 6.05
CA GLN A 280 -7.96 -17.86 4.75
C GLN A 280 -9.46 -17.58 4.65
N SER A 281 -9.81 -16.39 4.19
CA SER A 281 -11.18 -15.94 3.97
C SER A 281 -11.44 -15.76 2.48
N VAL A 282 -12.70 -15.52 2.12
CA VAL A 282 -13.07 -15.24 0.73
C VAL A 282 -12.41 -13.96 0.27
N GLY A 283 -11.60 -14.07 -0.78
CA GLY A 283 -11.00 -12.94 -1.48
C GLY A 283 -11.84 -12.57 -2.71
N ILE A 284 -11.72 -11.33 -3.17
CA ILE A 284 -12.40 -10.86 -4.37
C ILE A 284 -11.57 -11.29 -5.59
N GLY A 285 -12.18 -12.00 -6.54
CA GLY A 285 -11.63 -12.14 -7.88
C GLY A 285 -11.67 -10.77 -8.56
N GLY A 286 -10.54 -10.33 -9.09
CA GLY A 286 -10.39 -9.03 -9.71
C GLY A 286 -10.22 -9.10 -11.23
N HIS A 287 -9.60 -8.06 -11.78
CA HIS A 287 -9.18 -7.99 -13.16
C HIS A 287 -8.25 -9.17 -13.53
N VAL A 288 -8.35 -9.65 -14.77
CA VAL A 288 -7.49 -10.74 -15.29
C VAL A 288 -6.20 -10.24 -15.90
N LYS A 289 -6.05 -8.93 -16.04
CA LYS A 289 -4.82 -8.21 -16.36
C LYS A 289 -4.61 -7.08 -15.37
N GLU A 290 -3.60 -6.26 -15.56
CA GLU A 290 -3.26 -5.14 -14.65
C GLU A 290 -4.45 -4.19 -14.47
N ALA A 291 -4.77 -3.88 -13.22
CA ALA A 291 -5.69 -2.82 -12.86
C ALA A 291 -4.96 -1.47 -12.95
N MET A 292 -5.45 -0.56 -13.78
CA MET A 292 -4.80 0.72 -14.08
C MET A 292 -5.35 1.88 -13.27
N GLY A 293 -6.61 1.80 -12.87
CA GLY A 293 -7.26 2.87 -12.13
C GLY A 293 -8.32 2.34 -11.18
N CYS A 294 -8.53 3.09 -10.11
CA CYS A 294 -9.65 2.86 -9.19
C CYS A 294 -10.20 4.20 -8.67
N SER A 295 -11.47 4.20 -8.36
CA SER A 295 -12.17 5.35 -7.79
C SER A 295 -13.26 4.90 -6.85
N TRP A 296 -13.26 5.45 -5.64
CA TRP A 296 -14.37 5.25 -4.71
C TRP A 296 -15.59 6.03 -5.14
N GLY A 297 -16.79 5.47 -4.93
CA GLY A 297 -18.02 6.23 -4.92
C GLY A 297 -17.94 7.36 -3.90
N LYS A 298 -18.68 8.45 -4.11
CA LYS A 298 -18.59 9.66 -3.30
C LYS A 298 -18.80 9.42 -1.80
N ALA A 299 -19.68 8.50 -1.45
CA ALA A 299 -19.95 8.10 -0.06
C ALA A 299 -19.01 6.99 0.45
N GLY A 300 -18.09 6.47 -0.40
CA GLY A 300 -17.18 5.38 -0.05
C GLY A 300 -17.84 3.98 -0.02
N GLY A 301 -19.08 3.84 -0.44
CA GLY A 301 -19.83 2.58 -0.36
C GLY A 301 -19.43 1.55 -1.42
N TYR A 302 -18.95 1.97 -2.58
CA TYR A 302 -18.51 1.09 -3.66
C TYR A 302 -17.19 1.54 -4.27
N LEU A 303 -16.51 0.62 -4.92
CA LEU A 303 -15.27 0.84 -5.65
C LEU A 303 -15.48 0.54 -7.14
N LEU A 304 -15.11 1.49 -8.00
CA LEU A 304 -14.91 1.27 -9.43
C LEU A 304 -13.45 0.96 -9.68
N SER A 305 -13.17 -0.04 -10.53
CA SER A 305 -11.81 -0.36 -10.98
C SER A 305 -11.80 -0.60 -12.48
N THR A 306 -10.71 -0.21 -13.13
CA THR A 306 -10.48 -0.40 -14.58
C THR A 306 -9.13 -1.06 -14.82
N GLY A 307 -9.01 -1.79 -15.91
CA GLY A 307 -7.77 -2.48 -16.23
C GLY A 307 -7.52 -2.75 -17.72
N LEU A 308 -6.35 -3.30 -17.99
CA LEU A 308 -5.93 -3.72 -19.33
C LEU A 308 -6.70 -4.94 -19.83
N ASP A 309 -7.56 -5.53 -18.99
CA ASP A 309 -8.54 -6.54 -19.42
C ASP A 309 -9.77 -5.93 -20.08
N GLN A 310 -9.72 -4.63 -20.37
CA GLN A 310 -10.75 -3.88 -21.10
C GLN A 310 -12.10 -3.81 -20.36
N THR A 311 -12.08 -3.99 -19.05
CA THR A 311 -13.28 -3.93 -18.21
C THR A 311 -13.21 -2.82 -17.17
N THR A 312 -14.37 -2.22 -16.89
CA THR A 312 -14.62 -1.50 -15.64
C THR A 312 -15.48 -2.38 -14.76
N ARG A 313 -15.11 -2.51 -13.47
CA ARG A 313 -15.82 -3.35 -12.49
C ARG A 313 -16.28 -2.49 -11.32
N LEU A 314 -17.48 -2.79 -10.83
CA LEU A 314 -18.04 -2.20 -9.64
C LEU A 314 -18.07 -3.26 -8.54
N SER A 315 -17.38 -3.00 -7.45
CA SER A 315 -17.32 -3.85 -6.26
C SER A 315 -17.88 -3.12 -5.06
N ALA A 316 -18.62 -3.83 -4.21
CA ALA A 316 -19.20 -3.30 -2.99
C ALA A 316 -19.24 -4.37 -1.89
N GLU A 317 -19.50 -3.94 -0.66
CA GLU A 317 -19.62 -4.82 0.48
C GLU A 317 -21.05 -5.36 0.60
N TRP A 318 -21.23 -6.67 0.49
CA TRP A 318 -22.50 -7.32 0.79
C TRP A 318 -22.69 -7.45 2.30
N ILE A 319 -23.74 -6.80 2.81
CA ILE A 319 -24.11 -6.80 4.22
C ILE A 319 -25.07 -7.98 4.47
N ARG A 320 -24.63 -8.94 5.28
CA ARG A 320 -25.43 -10.14 5.63
C ARG A 320 -25.94 -10.02 7.05
N GLU A 321 -27.19 -9.62 7.22
CA GLU A 321 -27.80 -9.41 8.55
C GLU A 321 -27.82 -10.65 9.43
N ARG A 322 -27.88 -11.86 8.85
CA ARG A 322 -28.05 -13.12 9.60
C ARG A 322 -26.72 -13.78 10.01
N GLU A 323 -25.62 -13.49 9.34
CA GLU A 323 -24.36 -14.20 9.55
C GLU A 323 -23.25 -13.30 10.12
N GLY A 324 -23.44 -11.99 10.17
CA GLY A 324 -22.43 -11.03 10.63
C GLY A 324 -21.11 -11.05 9.84
N LEU A 325 -21.10 -11.71 8.68
CA LEU A 325 -19.94 -11.88 7.82
C LEU A 325 -20.10 -11.07 6.54
N ASN A 326 -19.76 -9.80 6.61
CA ASN A 326 -19.69 -8.96 5.43
C ASN A 326 -18.55 -9.41 4.51
N SER A 327 -18.77 -9.34 3.20
CA SER A 327 -17.76 -9.67 2.20
C SER A 327 -17.92 -8.81 0.95
N TRP A 328 -16.80 -8.46 0.34
CA TRP A 328 -16.79 -7.67 -0.88
C TRP A 328 -17.03 -8.56 -2.10
N HIS A 329 -17.82 -8.08 -3.05
CA HIS A 329 -18.15 -8.77 -4.29
C HIS A 329 -18.21 -7.81 -5.47
N GLU A 330 -17.96 -8.33 -6.66
CA GLU A 330 -18.24 -7.65 -7.92
C GLU A 330 -19.74 -7.72 -8.18
N PHE A 331 -20.39 -6.56 -8.26
CA PHE A 331 -21.82 -6.44 -8.53
C PHE A 331 -22.14 -6.15 -9.99
N SER A 332 -21.21 -5.48 -10.69
CA SER A 332 -21.43 -5.06 -12.05
C SER A 332 -20.12 -4.89 -12.82
N ARG A 333 -20.23 -5.05 -14.15
CA ARG A 333 -19.21 -4.63 -15.12
C ARG A 333 -19.84 -3.57 -16.03
N PRO A 334 -19.89 -2.31 -15.59
CA PRO A 334 -20.59 -1.26 -16.32
C PRO A 334 -19.96 -0.94 -17.67
N GLN A 335 -18.74 -1.34 -17.89
CA GLN A 335 -18.07 -1.15 -19.19
C GLN A 335 -17.27 -2.39 -19.56
N ILE A 336 -17.46 -2.84 -20.83
CA ILE A 336 -16.61 -3.77 -21.54
C ILE A 336 -16.20 -3.06 -22.83
N HIS A 337 -14.89 -2.91 -23.07
CA HIS A 337 -14.36 -2.07 -24.13
C HIS A 337 -13.47 -2.89 -25.09
N GLY A 338 -13.26 -2.39 -26.31
CA GLY A 338 -12.31 -2.97 -27.27
C GLY A 338 -10.87 -2.51 -27.09
N TYR A 339 -10.62 -1.57 -26.18
CA TYR A 339 -9.31 -1.00 -25.88
C TYR A 339 -9.03 -1.08 -24.38
N ASP A 340 -7.77 -1.08 -24.01
CA ASP A 340 -7.32 -1.08 -22.64
C ASP A 340 -7.76 0.21 -21.91
N ILE A 341 -8.34 0.06 -20.71
CA ILE A 341 -8.90 1.18 -19.95
C ILE A 341 -7.89 1.61 -18.90
N ASN A 342 -7.43 2.86 -19.00
CA ASN A 342 -6.31 3.38 -18.22
C ASN A 342 -6.72 4.15 -16.97
N CYS A 343 -7.92 4.74 -16.95
CA CYS A 343 -8.36 5.55 -15.82
C CYS A 343 -9.87 5.52 -15.64
N VAL A 344 -10.30 5.76 -14.41
CA VAL A 344 -11.70 5.92 -14.01
C VAL A 344 -11.81 6.94 -12.89
N ALA A 345 -12.89 7.71 -12.91
CA ALA A 345 -13.24 8.60 -11.82
C ALA A 345 -14.75 8.60 -11.58
N SER A 346 -15.15 8.50 -10.32
CA SER A 346 -16.56 8.70 -9.94
C SER A 346 -16.91 10.19 -10.03
N LEU A 347 -18.03 10.50 -10.68
CA LEU A 347 -18.51 11.88 -10.80
C LEU A 347 -19.41 12.30 -9.60
N GLY A 348 -19.65 11.35 -8.70
CA GLY A 348 -20.64 11.49 -7.65
C GLY A 348 -22.08 11.27 -8.18
N GLY A 349 -23.01 10.94 -7.28
CA GLY A 349 -24.29 10.38 -7.69
C GLY A 349 -24.07 9.05 -8.39
N SER A 350 -24.90 8.73 -9.36
CA SER A 350 -24.88 7.45 -10.08
C SER A 350 -24.00 7.45 -11.33
N GLY A 351 -23.00 8.34 -11.46
CA GLY A 351 -22.23 8.49 -12.68
C GLY A 351 -20.73 8.27 -12.51
N PHE A 352 -20.04 7.83 -13.57
CA PHE A 352 -18.59 7.76 -13.64
C PHE A 352 -18.07 8.10 -15.05
N VAL A 353 -16.79 8.43 -15.13
CA VAL A 353 -16.05 8.67 -16.38
C VAL A 353 -14.87 7.74 -16.47
N SER A 354 -14.60 7.24 -17.66
CA SER A 354 -13.41 6.41 -17.96
C SER A 354 -12.67 6.91 -19.18
N GLY A 355 -11.35 6.62 -19.21
CA GLY A 355 -10.48 6.87 -20.36
C GLY A 355 -9.75 5.61 -20.79
N ALA A 356 -9.72 5.35 -22.09
CA ALA A 356 -9.06 4.22 -22.71
C ALA A 356 -8.05 4.68 -23.78
N ASP A 357 -7.28 3.75 -24.33
CA ASP A 357 -6.26 4.02 -25.37
C ASP A 357 -6.81 4.65 -26.65
N GLU A 358 -8.10 4.60 -26.86
CA GLU A 358 -8.77 5.29 -27.98
C GLU A 358 -8.75 6.82 -27.90
N LYS A 359 -8.19 7.41 -26.83
CA LYS A 359 -8.10 8.86 -26.57
C LYS A 359 -9.45 9.56 -26.40
N LEU A 360 -10.49 8.84 -26.02
CA LEU A 360 -11.82 9.35 -25.72
C LEU A 360 -12.13 9.16 -24.24
N LEU A 361 -12.83 10.14 -23.66
CA LEU A 361 -13.46 10.02 -22.36
C LEU A 361 -14.91 9.58 -22.53
N ARG A 362 -15.32 8.56 -21.82
CA ARG A 362 -16.68 8.05 -21.82
C ARG A 362 -17.34 8.28 -20.48
N VAL A 363 -18.55 8.79 -20.49
CA VAL A 363 -19.36 9.00 -19.29
C VAL A 363 -20.48 7.97 -19.26
N PHE A 364 -20.69 7.37 -18.10
CA PHE A 364 -21.69 6.34 -17.87
C PHE A 364 -22.55 6.73 -16.68
N ASP A 365 -23.83 6.42 -16.78
CA ASP A 365 -24.78 6.52 -15.68
C ASP A 365 -25.13 5.12 -15.16
N GLU A 366 -25.40 5.00 -13.87
CA GLU A 366 -25.75 3.75 -13.21
C GLU A 366 -27.16 3.30 -13.59
N PRO A 367 -27.35 2.03 -13.99
CA PRO A 367 -28.67 1.47 -14.22
C PRO A 367 -29.47 1.33 -12.93
N LYS A 368 -30.81 1.60 -12.99
CA LYS A 368 -31.69 1.43 -11.85
C LYS A 368 -31.68 0.04 -11.23
N THR A 369 -31.42 -1.00 -12.04
CA THR A 369 -31.28 -2.39 -11.57
C THR A 369 -30.05 -2.58 -10.68
N ILE A 370 -28.93 -1.94 -11.00
CA ILE A 370 -27.72 -2.00 -10.20
C ILE A 370 -27.89 -1.18 -8.93
N ALA A 371 -28.46 0.03 -9.03
CA ALA A 371 -28.79 0.85 -7.87
C ALA A 371 -29.69 0.09 -6.87
N GLY A 372 -30.73 -0.59 -7.36
CA GLY A 372 -31.60 -1.42 -6.51
C GLY A 372 -30.88 -2.62 -5.87
N LEU A 373 -29.90 -3.24 -6.56
CA LEU A 373 -29.06 -4.29 -5.97
C LEU A 373 -28.15 -3.73 -4.89
N LEU A 374 -27.50 -2.60 -5.13
CA LEU A 374 -26.62 -1.94 -4.15
C LEU A 374 -27.41 -1.47 -2.92
N GLU A 375 -28.61 -0.95 -3.10
CA GLU A 375 -29.49 -0.58 -2.00
C GLU A 375 -29.91 -1.80 -1.18
N SER A 376 -30.37 -2.87 -1.82
CA SER A 376 -30.93 -4.03 -1.14
C SER A 376 -29.88 -4.92 -0.46
N LEU A 377 -28.69 -5.05 -1.04
CA LEU A 377 -27.65 -5.95 -0.56
C LEU A 377 -26.51 -5.25 0.19
N CYS A 378 -26.27 -3.98 -0.13
CA CYS A 378 -25.16 -3.21 0.42
C CYS A 378 -25.59 -2.00 1.26
N GLY A 379 -26.89 -1.68 1.29
CA GLY A 379 -27.40 -0.50 1.98
C GLY A 379 -26.94 0.83 1.38
N ILE A 380 -26.51 0.82 0.11
CA ILE A 380 -25.97 2.00 -0.57
C ILE A 380 -27.10 2.67 -1.35
N THR A 381 -27.46 3.88 -0.96
CA THR A 381 -28.43 4.72 -1.66
C THR A 381 -27.74 5.96 -2.18
N GLU A 382 -27.46 6.00 -3.49
CA GLU A 382 -26.95 7.21 -4.14
C GLU A 382 -28.12 7.93 -4.85
N PRO A 383 -28.18 9.27 -4.78
CA PRO A 383 -29.26 10.01 -5.46
C PRO A 383 -29.13 9.85 -6.98
N SER A 384 -30.03 9.09 -7.56
CA SER A 384 -30.14 8.91 -9.01
C SER A 384 -30.58 10.21 -9.68
N LYS A 385 -29.83 10.66 -10.71
CA LYS A 385 -30.26 11.77 -11.58
C LYS A 385 -31.22 11.34 -12.70
N VAL A 386 -31.59 10.07 -12.76
CA VAL A 386 -32.40 9.53 -13.86
C VAL A 386 -33.88 9.75 -13.56
N ASP A 387 -34.52 10.59 -14.39
CA ASP A 387 -35.97 10.80 -14.42
C ASP A 387 -36.76 9.48 -14.50
N ASP A 388 -37.91 9.45 -13.87
CA ASP A 388 -38.84 8.35 -13.66
C ASP A 388 -39.19 7.50 -14.90
N VAL A 389 -38.27 6.60 -15.31
CA VAL A 389 -38.63 5.49 -16.22
C VAL A 389 -38.91 4.25 -15.36
N PRO A 390 -40.09 3.63 -15.45
CA PRO A 390 -40.46 2.48 -14.64
C PRO A 390 -39.50 1.30 -14.84
N LEU A 391 -39.14 0.62 -13.75
CA LEU A 391 -38.15 -0.47 -13.71
C LEU A 391 -38.44 -1.60 -14.73
N HIS A 392 -39.73 -1.84 -15.07
CA HIS A 392 -40.16 -2.88 -16.00
C HIS A 392 -39.87 -2.56 -17.47
N GLU A 393 -39.72 -1.29 -17.85
CA GLU A 393 -39.38 -0.89 -19.23
C GLU A 393 -37.86 -1.01 -19.50
N LEU A 394 -37.03 -0.91 -18.43
CA LEU A 394 -35.58 -1.05 -18.54
C LEU A 394 -35.11 -2.51 -18.68
N THR A 395 -35.92 -3.46 -18.15
CA THR A 395 -35.51 -4.89 -18.16
C THR A 395 -35.63 -5.55 -19.53
N VAL A 396 -36.56 -5.07 -20.40
CA VAL A 396 -36.81 -5.71 -21.70
C VAL A 396 -35.82 -5.31 -22.78
N SER A 397 -35.35 -4.05 -22.79
CA SER A 397 -34.36 -3.60 -23.78
C SER A 397 -32.94 -4.13 -23.50
N ASN A 398 -32.71 -4.58 -22.29
CA ASN A 398 -31.38 -4.96 -21.79
C ASN A 398 -31.09 -6.47 -21.91
N ALA A 399 -32.13 -7.30 -22.01
CA ALA A 399 -31.99 -8.74 -22.16
C ALA A 399 -31.58 -9.18 -23.58
N ALA A 400 -31.77 -8.32 -24.58
CA ALA A 400 -31.54 -8.68 -25.99
C ALA A 400 -30.11 -8.43 -26.51
N GLY A 401 -29.23 -7.80 -25.74
CA GLY A 401 -27.95 -7.30 -26.23
C GLY A 401 -26.70 -8.02 -25.75
N ASN A 402 -26.72 -8.79 -24.67
CA ASN A 402 -25.50 -9.40 -24.14
C ASN A 402 -25.70 -10.73 -23.46
N SER A 403 -25.00 -11.73 -23.94
CA SER A 403 -24.88 -13.06 -23.33
C SER A 403 -24.22 -13.07 -21.93
N LEU A 404 -23.83 -11.92 -21.41
CA LEU A 404 -23.28 -11.71 -20.07
C LEU A 404 -24.10 -10.75 -19.18
N GLY A 405 -25.28 -10.34 -19.65
CA GLY A 405 -26.34 -9.76 -18.81
C GLY A 405 -26.07 -8.45 -18.11
N ILE A 406 -24.95 -7.77 -18.30
CA ILE A 406 -24.53 -6.66 -17.45
C ILE A 406 -24.21 -5.36 -18.19
N ASN A 407 -24.25 -5.34 -19.53
CA ASN A 407 -24.17 -4.08 -20.29
C ASN A 407 -25.52 -3.35 -20.41
N ALA A 408 -26.37 -3.69 -19.57
CA ALA A 408 -27.75 -3.34 -19.64
C ALA A 408 -28.04 -2.00 -18.99
N GLY A 409 -27.41 -0.97 -19.40
CA GLY A 409 -27.73 0.34 -18.85
C GLY A 409 -26.82 1.45 -19.29
N CYS A 410 -25.83 1.16 -20.10
CA CYS A 410 -25.35 2.19 -21.00
C CYS A 410 -26.47 2.45 -22.01
N SER A 411 -27.45 3.29 -21.63
CA SER A 411 -28.27 3.87 -22.65
C SER A 411 -27.32 4.59 -23.58
N GLN A 412 -27.08 4.03 -24.76
CA GLN A 412 -26.53 4.77 -25.86
C GLN A 412 -27.52 5.91 -26.21
N ARG A 413 -27.58 6.91 -25.34
CA ARG A 413 -27.92 8.22 -25.87
C ARG A 413 -26.71 8.65 -26.68
N PRO A 414 -26.89 9.11 -27.92
CA PRO A 414 -25.83 9.70 -28.71
C PRO A 414 -25.49 11.09 -28.16
N SER A 415 -24.96 11.17 -26.96
CA SER A 415 -24.32 12.36 -26.43
C SER A 415 -22.94 11.97 -25.94
N THR A 416 -22.12 11.50 -26.85
CA THR A 416 -20.66 11.56 -26.69
C THR A 416 -20.32 13.05 -26.59
N ARG A 417 -20.20 13.56 -25.40
CA ARG A 417 -19.49 14.82 -25.20
C ARG A 417 -18.04 14.50 -25.36
N THR A 418 -17.54 14.65 -26.59
CA THR A 418 -16.11 14.64 -26.89
C THR A 418 -15.54 15.91 -26.29
N ILE A 419 -14.77 15.75 -25.22
CA ILE A 419 -13.91 16.83 -24.73
C ILE A 419 -12.56 16.58 -25.37
N GLN A 420 -12.17 17.42 -26.30
CA GLN A 420 -10.81 17.48 -26.87
C GLN A 420 -9.83 18.10 -25.89
#